data_7f834728b07066cdd0f3022ac3db94eb
#
_entry.id   7f834728b07066cdd0f3022ac3db94eb
#
_cell.length_a   1.000
_cell.length_b   1.000
_cell.length_c   1.000
_cell.angle_alpha   90.00
_cell.angle_beta   90.00
_cell.angle_gamma   90.00
#
_symmetry.space_group_name_H-M   'P 1'
#
loop_
_entity.id
_entity.type
_entity.pdbx_description
1 polymer ?
#
loop_
_entity_poly.entity_id
_entity_poly.type
_entity_poly.pdbx_seq_one_letter_code
_entity_poly.pdbx_strand_id
1 'polypeptide(L)'
;MTVIEFIDIHKSFGPKRVLAGFNLKIEKGESFVIIGQSGIGKTVALRHVAGLLSPDSGRVLVEGIQVNGARPAALRKLRERMGVLFQSGALINWMTVAENVALPLSEHRRFPRREIERRVDEKLQLLELSDAKFKTPSEISGGMKKRVALARVLMSNPDIILYDEPTTGLDPVMSMVISELIRQMQRDFGVTSLVVTHDMKSAFHVGDRIGMLYGGELVQVGTPDEIMNSDNLVVRQFINGELEGPIRAQ
;
A
#
# COMPACT_ATOMS: atom_id res chain seq x y z
N MET A 1 -7.49 -7.49 16.94
CA MET A 1 -7.19 -8.82 16.29
C MET A 1 -6.16 -8.55 15.20
N THR A 2 -4.96 -9.12 15.35
CA THR A 2 -3.85 -8.94 14.39
C THR A 2 -4.16 -9.58 13.04
N VAL A 3 -4.03 -8.80 11.97
CA VAL A 3 -4.32 -9.22 10.59
C VAL A 3 -3.04 -9.44 9.79
N ILE A 4 -2.02 -8.59 10.00
CA ILE A 4 -0.69 -8.74 9.37
C ILE A 4 0.34 -8.81 10.48
N GLU A 5 1.23 -9.81 10.42
CA GLU A 5 2.31 -9.97 11.40
C GLU A 5 3.62 -10.35 10.71
N PHE A 6 4.66 -9.59 11.01
CA PHE A 6 6.03 -9.90 10.64
C PHE A 6 6.77 -10.35 11.90
N ILE A 7 7.45 -11.49 11.82
CA ILE A 7 8.17 -12.10 12.94
C ILE A 7 9.60 -12.34 12.50
N ASP A 8 10.52 -11.53 13.04
CA ASP A 8 11.96 -11.62 12.84
C ASP A 8 12.38 -11.74 11.37
N ILE A 9 11.89 -10.83 10.54
CA ILE A 9 12.13 -10.87 9.10
C ILE A 9 13.51 -10.36 8.76
N HIS A 10 14.25 -11.22 8.06
CA HIS A 10 15.53 -10.88 7.42
C HIS A 10 15.42 -11.00 5.92
N LYS A 11 15.96 -10.01 5.19
CA LYS A 11 16.03 -10.01 3.73
C LYS A 11 17.25 -9.28 3.23
N SER A 12 18.00 -9.95 2.34
CA SER A 12 19.16 -9.38 1.66
C SER A 12 19.03 -9.54 0.15
N PHE A 13 19.69 -8.68 -0.60
CA PHE A 13 19.86 -8.76 -2.03
C PHE A 13 21.37 -8.66 -2.32
N GLY A 14 22.00 -9.80 -2.59
CA GLY A 14 23.44 -9.89 -2.62
C GLY A 14 24.06 -9.44 -1.29
N PRO A 15 25.03 -8.52 -1.28
CA PRO A 15 25.65 -8.03 -0.03
C PRO A 15 24.77 -7.02 0.73
N LYS A 16 23.72 -6.47 0.11
CA LYS A 16 22.88 -5.45 0.72
C LYS A 16 21.81 -6.07 1.61
N ARG A 17 21.94 -5.91 2.93
CA ARG A 17 20.92 -6.26 3.91
C ARG A 17 19.84 -5.18 3.91
N VAL A 18 18.58 -5.57 3.68
CA VAL A 18 17.45 -4.64 3.51
C VAL A 18 16.47 -4.71 4.67
N LEU A 19 16.16 -5.90 5.17
CA LEU A 19 15.45 -6.11 6.44
C LEU A 19 16.32 -6.95 7.36
N ALA A 20 16.31 -6.64 8.66
CA ALA A 20 17.30 -7.12 9.61
C ALA A 20 16.71 -7.30 11.01
N GLY A 21 15.82 -8.29 11.18
CA GLY A 21 15.07 -8.47 12.42
C GLY A 21 13.79 -7.61 12.45
N PHE A 22 13.20 -7.39 11.27
CA PHE A 22 12.01 -6.56 11.13
C PHE A 22 10.78 -7.25 11.77
N ASN A 23 10.16 -6.57 12.72
CA ASN A 23 8.97 -7.04 13.43
C ASN A 23 7.86 -5.98 13.32
N LEU A 24 6.62 -6.41 13.05
CA LEU A 24 5.46 -5.52 12.96
C LEU A 24 4.17 -6.32 13.17
N LYS A 25 3.19 -5.70 13.85
CA LYS A 25 1.81 -6.19 13.95
C LYS A 25 0.86 -5.08 13.53
N ILE A 26 -0.09 -5.41 12.66
CA ILE A 26 -1.15 -4.52 12.19
C ILE A 26 -2.49 -5.14 12.56
N GLU A 27 -3.33 -4.36 13.23
CA GLU A 27 -4.63 -4.80 13.69
C GLU A 27 -5.70 -4.65 12.61
N LYS A 28 -6.81 -5.38 12.76
CA LYS A 28 -7.93 -5.30 11.83
C LYS A 28 -8.52 -3.89 11.80
N GLY A 29 -8.70 -3.34 10.59
CA GLY A 29 -9.22 -1.99 10.37
C GLY A 29 -8.21 -0.88 10.64
N GLU A 30 -6.96 -1.21 10.99
CA GLU A 30 -5.90 -0.25 11.20
C GLU A 30 -5.30 0.21 9.87
N SER A 31 -4.98 1.50 9.77
CA SER A 31 -4.12 2.06 8.74
C SER A 31 -2.71 2.26 9.31
N PHE A 32 -1.80 1.34 8.98
CA PHE A 32 -0.40 1.41 9.39
C PHE A 32 0.47 1.96 8.27
N VAL A 33 1.31 2.96 8.58
CA VAL A 33 2.19 3.59 7.61
C VAL A 33 3.65 3.28 7.94
N ILE A 34 4.42 2.78 6.96
CA ILE A 34 5.88 2.68 7.06
C ILE A 34 6.49 3.87 6.34
N ILE A 35 7.25 4.68 7.06
CA ILE A 35 8.04 5.79 6.53
C ILE A 35 9.51 5.46 6.49
N GLY A 36 10.29 6.21 5.68
CA GLY A 36 11.74 6.06 5.58
C GLY A 36 12.27 6.46 4.21
N GLN A 37 13.59 6.55 4.07
CA GLN A 37 14.26 6.95 2.83
C GLN A 37 13.87 6.07 1.63
N SER A 38 14.01 6.61 0.42
CA SER A 38 13.84 5.82 -0.81
C SER A 38 14.88 4.69 -0.86
N GLY A 39 14.45 3.49 -1.30
CA GLY A 39 15.34 2.33 -1.44
C GLY A 39 15.76 1.64 -0.13
N ILE A 40 15.19 2.04 1.05
CA ILE A 40 15.55 1.45 2.35
C ILE A 40 14.91 0.08 2.62
N GLY A 41 13.85 -0.29 1.87
CA GLY A 41 13.18 -1.59 2.03
C GLY A 41 11.68 -1.54 2.29
N LYS A 42 11.03 -0.37 2.28
CA LYS A 42 9.57 -0.23 2.50
C LYS A 42 8.74 -1.11 1.56
N THR A 43 8.97 -0.98 0.26
CA THR A 43 8.33 -1.83 -0.77
C THR A 43 8.67 -3.32 -0.59
N VAL A 44 9.86 -3.65 -0.06
CA VAL A 44 10.25 -5.03 0.23
C VAL A 44 9.36 -5.61 1.32
N ALA A 45 9.12 -4.88 2.42
CA ALA A 45 8.19 -5.31 3.46
C ALA A 45 6.78 -5.53 2.89
N LEU A 46 6.26 -4.59 2.09
CA LEU A 46 4.95 -4.72 1.45
C LEU A 46 4.86 -5.97 0.54
N ARG A 47 5.89 -6.24 -0.26
CA ARG A 47 5.94 -7.42 -1.16
C ARG A 47 5.93 -8.75 -0.42
N HIS A 48 6.44 -8.80 0.82
CA HIS A 48 6.36 -10.01 1.65
C HIS A 48 4.91 -10.30 2.04
N VAL A 49 4.11 -9.29 2.43
CA VAL A 49 2.68 -9.44 2.73
C VAL A 49 1.90 -9.93 1.51
N ALA A 50 2.17 -9.35 0.34
CA ALA A 50 1.53 -9.77 -0.92
C ALA A 50 1.94 -11.19 -1.38
N GLY A 51 2.92 -11.82 -0.71
CA GLY A 51 3.48 -13.11 -1.12
C GLY A 51 4.21 -13.05 -2.47
N LEU A 52 4.67 -11.86 -2.88
CA LEU A 52 5.44 -11.61 -4.10
C LEU A 52 6.95 -11.79 -3.86
N LEU A 53 7.36 -11.83 -2.60
CA LEU A 53 8.74 -12.01 -2.18
C LEU A 53 8.77 -12.87 -0.92
N SER A 54 9.73 -13.78 -0.82
CA SER A 54 9.97 -14.56 0.40
C SER A 54 11.13 -13.94 1.20
N PRO A 55 11.04 -13.87 2.53
CA PRO A 55 12.17 -13.51 3.37
C PRO A 55 13.25 -14.60 3.34
N ASP A 56 14.47 -14.27 3.73
CA ASP A 56 15.56 -15.21 3.87
C ASP A 56 15.42 -16.01 5.18
N SER A 57 14.91 -15.35 6.23
CA SER A 57 14.46 -15.98 7.49
C SER A 57 13.31 -15.19 8.13
N GLY A 58 12.66 -15.80 9.11
CA GLY A 58 11.48 -15.25 9.77
C GLY A 58 10.17 -15.68 9.10
N ARG A 59 9.04 -15.14 9.58
CA ARG A 59 7.69 -15.52 9.13
C ARG A 59 6.83 -14.29 8.93
N VAL A 60 6.05 -14.29 7.83
CA VAL A 60 4.98 -13.32 7.61
C VAL A 60 3.65 -14.04 7.67
N LEU A 61 2.77 -13.60 8.56
CA LEU A 61 1.41 -14.10 8.67
C LEU A 61 0.43 -13.03 8.22
N VAL A 62 -0.58 -13.46 7.46
CA VAL A 62 -1.73 -12.63 7.09
C VAL A 62 -2.98 -13.42 7.43
N GLU A 63 -3.84 -12.86 8.28
CA GLU A 63 -5.01 -13.55 8.85
C GLU A 63 -4.66 -14.93 9.44
N GLY A 64 -3.51 -15.03 10.10
CA GLY A 64 -2.99 -16.28 10.69
C GLY A 64 -2.39 -17.27 9.67
N ILE A 65 -2.46 -16.97 8.37
CA ILE A 65 -1.87 -17.81 7.31
C ILE A 65 -0.42 -17.38 7.10
N GLN A 66 0.53 -18.28 7.27
CA GLN A 66 1.93 -18.00 6.93
C GLN A 66 2.08 -17.87 5.40
N VAL A 67 2.42 -16.67 4.94
CA VAL A 67 2.52 -16.34 3.50
C VAL A 67 3.74 -17.01 2.86
N ASN A 68 4.90 -16.88 3.51
CA ASN A 68 6.12 -17.51 3.02
C ASN A 68 6.07 -19.04 3.24
N GLY A 69 6.09 -19.78 2.14
CA GLY A 69 5.95 -21.24 2.14
C GLY A 69 4.49 -21.74 2.06
N ALA A 70 3.51 -20.85 1.93
CA ALA A 70 2.12 -21.24 1.75
C ALA A 70 1.89 -21.98 0.42
N ARG A 71 0.94 -22.93 0.41
CA ARG A 71 0.52 -23.61 -0.82
C ARG A 71 -0.11 -22.61 -1.80
N PRO A 72 0.08 -22.78 -3.14
CA PRO A 72 -0.48 -21.84 -4.12
C PRO A 72 -1.97 -21.57 -3.99
N ALA A 73 -2.76 -22.57 -3.62
CA ALA A 73 -4.21 -22.43 -3.41
C ALA A 73 -4.54 -21.51 -2.20
N ALA A 74 -3.75 -21.58 -1.12
CA ALA A 74 -3.93 -20.71 0.05
C ALA A 74 -3.55 -19.27 -0.28
N LEU A 75 -2.42 -19.06 -0.97
CA LEU A 75 -2.01 -17.72 -1.44
C LEU A 75 -3.03 -17.10 -2.39
N ARG A 76 -3.64 -17.88 -3.29
CA ARG A 76 -4.69 -17.38 -4.17
C ARG A 76 -5.90 -16.89 -3.39
N LYS A 77 -6.40 -17.68 -2.42
CA LYS A 77 -7.53 -17.27 -1.57
C LYS A 77 -7.23 -16.00 -0.78
N LEU A 78 -6.00 -15.87 -0.27
CA LEU A 78 -5.55 -14.69 0.45
C LEU A 78 -5.54 -13.47 -0.46
N ARG A 79 -4.99 -13.60 -1.68
CA ARG A 79 -4.93 -12.51 -2.67
C ARG A 79 -6.30 -12.07 -3.18
N GLU A 80 -7.30 -12.93 -3.17
CA GLU A 80 -8.69 -12.56 -3.51
C GLU A 80 -9.28 -11.52 -2.53
N ARG A 81 -8.76 -11.49 -1.29
CA ARG A 81 -9.17 -10.56 -0.22
C ARG A 81 -8.17 -9.40 0.00
N MET A 82 -7.13 -9.36 -0.81
CA MET A 82 -6.06 -8.36 -0.71
C MET A 82 -5.96 -7.56 -2.00
N GLY A 83 -5.96 -6.24 -1.87
CA GLY A 83 -5.67 -5.32 -2.95
C GLY A 83 -4.23 -4.81 -2.87
N VAL A 84 -3.61 -4.57 -4.01
CA VAL A 84 -2.28 -3.94 -4.08
C VAL A 84 -2.35 -2.75 -5.04
N LEU A 85 -2.09 -1.56 -4.52
CA LEU A 85 -1.88 -0.35 -5.30
C LEU A 85 -0.38 -0.11 -5.48
N PHE A 86 0.13 -0.41 -6.64
CA PHE A 86 1.54 -0.18 -6.99
C PHE A 86 1.84 1.30 -7.27
N GLN A 87 3.08 1.72 -7.07
CA GLN A 87 3.55 3.08 -7.28
C GLN A 87 3.20 3.65 -8.67
N SER A 88 3.33 2.86 -9.74
CA SER A 88 2.97 3.26 -11.11
C SER A 88 1.46 3.15 -11.41
N GLY A 89 0.65 2.61 -10.47
CA GLY A 89 -0.74 2.21 -10.71
C GLY A 89 -0.89 0.94 -11.55
N ALA A 90 0.14 0.50 -12.26
CA ALA A 90 0.18 -0.71 -13.11
C ALA A 90 -1.05 -0.85 -14.04
N LEU A 91 -1.50 0.25 -14.65
CA LEU A 91 -2.59 0.25 -15.63
C LEU A 91 -2.12 -0.34 -16.96
N ILE A 92 -3.02 -1.04 -17.63
CA ILE A 92 -2.78 -1.59 -18.96
C ILE A 92 -3.07 -0.50 -20.00
N ASN A 93 -2.04 -0.03 -20.70
CA ASN A 93 -2.08 1.18 -21.51
C ASN A 93 -3.00 1.11 -22.73
N TRP A 94 -3.25 -0.09 -23.27
CA TRP A 94 -4.16 -0.29 -24.44
C TRP A 94 -5.60 -0.57 -24.05
N MET A 95 -5.90 -0.65 -22.75
CA MET A 95 -7.25 -0.79 -22.21
C MET A 95 -7.79 0.57 -21.78
N THR A 96 -9.10 0.74 -21.94
CA THR A 96 -9.81 1.89 -21.39
C THR A 96 -9.81 1.87 -19.85
N VAL A 97 -10.21 2.97 -19.24
CA VAL A 97 -10.41 3.07 -17.78
C VAL A 97 -11.38 1.99 -17.29
N ALA A 98 -12.52 1.84 -17.97
CA ALA A 98 -13.52 0.82 -17.61
C ALA A 98 -12.96 -0.61 -17.70
N GLU A 99 -12.20 -0.93 -18.76
CA GLU A 99 -11.60 -2.24 -18.95
C GLU A 99 -10.52 -2.52 -17.89
N ASN A 100 -9.68 -1.52 -17.56
CA ASN A 100 -8.72 -1.63 -16.46
C ASN A 100 -9.39 -1.93 -15.12
N VAL A 101 -10.49 -1.21 -14.83
CA VAL A 101 -11.24 -1.41 -13.57
C VAL A 101 -11.93 -2.77 -13.55
N ALA A 102 -12.51 -3.20 -14.67
CA ALA A 102 -13.20 -4.49 -14.79
C ALA A 102 -12.30 -5.72 -14.64
N LEU A 103 -10.98 -5.58 -14.87
CA LEU A 103 -10.03 -6.67 -15.02
C LEU A 103 -10.10 -7.75 -13.92
N PRO A 104 -10.13 -7.42 -12.61
CA PRO A 104 -10.15 -8.42 -11.55
C PRO A 104 -11.36 -9.36 -11.59
N LEU A 105 -12.51 -8.88 -12.07
CA LEU A 105 -13.73 -9.69 -12.17
C LEU A 105 -13.84 -10.40 -13.51
N SER A 106 -13.31 -9.81 -14.58
CA SER A 106 -13.36 -10.36 -15.94
C SER A 106 -12.51 -11.64 -16.07
N GLU A 107 -11.35 -11.68 -15.43
CA GLU A 107 -10.44 -12.85 -15.48
C GLU A 107 -11.06 -14.11 -14.86
N HIS A 108 -11.87 -13.97 -13.83
CA HIS A 108 -12.41 -15.12 -13.12
C HIS A 108 -13.76 -15.62 -13.61
N ARG A 109 -14.41 -14.91 -14.56
CA ARG A 109 -15.74 -15.25 -15.14
C ARG A 109 -16.81 -15.58 -14.10
N ARG A 110 -16.70 -15.02 -12.86
CA ARG A 110 -17.62 -15.29 -11.75
C ARG A 110 -18.94 -14.52 -11.87
N PHE A 111 -18.96 -13.46 -12.68
CA PHE A 111 -20.10 -12.56 -12.80
C PHE A 111 -20.50 -12.39 -14.27
N PRO A 112 -21.82 -12.24 -14.56
CA PRO A 112 -22.28 -11.88 -15.89
C PRO A 112 -21.80 -10.47 -16.27
N ARG A 113 -21.62 -10.21 -17.56
CA ARG A 113 -21.07 -8.95 -18.09
C ARG A 113 -21.80 -7.72 -17.55
N ARG A 114 -23.15 -7.74 -17.52
CA ARG A 114 -23.97 -6.63 -16.98
C ARG A 114 -23.65 -6.30 -15.52
N GLU A 115 -23.39 -7.30 -14.71
CA GLU A 115 -23.05 -7.12 -13.31
C GLU A 115 -21.64 -6.49 -13.15
N ILE A 116 -20.69 -6.90 -13.99
CA ILE A 116 -19.36 -6.29 -14.01
C ILE A 116 -19.47 -4.82 -14.43
N GLU A 117 -20.20 -4.51 -15.49
CA GLU A 117 -20.43 -3.15 -15.99
C GLU A 117 -21.05 -2.25 -14.89
N ARG A 118 -22.08 -2.75 -14.19
CA ARG A 118 -22.73 -2.02 -13.08
C ARG A 118 -21.72 -1.70 -11.98
N ARG A 119 -20.93 -2.68 -11.55
CA ARG A 119 -19.90 -2.50 -10.50
C ARG A 119 -18.79 -1.54 -10.93
N VAL A 120 -18.38 -1.58 -12.19
CA VAL A 120 -17.44 -0.62 -12.77
C VAL A 120 -17.99 0.79 -12.66
N ASP A 121 -19.24 1.02 -13.07
CA ASP A 121 -19.88 2.33 -13.02
C ASP A 121 -19.98 2.86 -11.58
N GLU A 122 -20.33 2.01 -10.61
CA GLU A 122 -20.34 2.36 -9.19
C GLU A 122 -18.95 2.78 -8.68
N LYS A 123 -17.88 2.06 -9.04
CA LYS A 123 -16.52 2.42 -8.60
C LYS A 123 -16.00 3.66 -9.32
N LEU A 124 -16.34 3.86 -10.59
CA LEU A 124 -15.99 5.08 -11.31
C LEU A 124 -16.71 6.30 -10.75
N GLN A 125 -17.98 6.16 -10.37
CA GLN A 125 -18.74 7.22 -9.72
C GLN A 125 -18.15 7.56 -8.35
N LEU A 126 -17.86 6.55 -7.51
CA LEU A 126 -17.25 6.72 -6.19
C LEU A 126 -15.94 7.51 -6.23
N LEU A 127 -15.15 7.33 -7.30
CA LEU A 127 -13.83 7.95 -7.46
C LEU A 127 -13.82 9.11 -8.47
N GLU A 128 -15.00 9.64 -8.84
CA GLU A 128 -15.15 10.79 -9.75
C GLU A 128 -14.46 10.59 -11.11
N LEU A 129 -14.65 9.41 -11.70
CA LEU A 129 -14.02 9.00 -12.96
C LEU A 129 -15.03 8.70 -14.08
N SER A 130 -16.33 8.96 -13.86
CA SER A 130 -17.40 8.62 -14.82
C SER A 130 -17.14 9.17 -16.22
N ASP A 131 -16.67 10.42 -16.32
CA ASP A 131 -16.38 11.09 -17.61
C ASP A 131 -15.13 10.55 -18.31
N ALA A 132 -14.33 9.75 -17.61
CA ALA A 132 -13.13 9.14 -18.15
C ALA A 132 -13.32 7.66 -18.53
N LYS A 133 -14.52 7.10 -18.37
CA LYS A 133 -14.84 5.68 -18.55
C LYS A 133 -14.23 5.05 -19.79
N PHE A 134 -14.31 5.75 -20.92
CA PHE A 134 -13.86 5.26 -22.23
C PHE A 134 -12.48 5.74 -22.66
N LYS A 135 -11.81 6.56 -21.83
CA LYS A 135 -10.44 7.04 -22.09
C LYS A 135 -9.41 5.95 -21.78
N THR A 136 -8.28 6.02 -22.45
CA THR A 136 -7.10 5.20 -22.15
C THR A 136 -6.23 5.87 -21.07
N PRO A 137 -5.30 5.15 -20.43
CA PRO A 137 -4.37 5.74 -19.46
C PRO A 137 -3.54 6.91 -20.02
N SER A 138 -3.28 6.95 -21.33
CA SER A 138 -2.55 8.06 -21.96
C SER A 138 -3.33 9.38 -22.04
N GLU A 139 -4.67 9.32 -21.93
CA GLU A 139 -5.58 10.46 -22.07
C GLU A 139 -6.02 11.04 -20.72
N ILE A 140 -5.50 10.54 -19.60
CA ILE A 140 -5.88 10.96 -18.26
C ILE A 140 -4.66 11.43 -17.45
N SER A 141 -4.91 12.31 -16.46
CA SER A 141 -3.87 12.86 -15.58
C SER A 141 -3.26 11.80 -14.64
N GLY A 142 -2.11 12.13 -14.03
CA GLY A 142 -1.46 11.25 -13.04
C GLY A 142 -2.37 10.92 -11.85
N GLY A 143 -3.08 11.92 -11.30
CA GLY A 143 -4.06 11.71 -10.23
C GLY A 143 -5.23 10.82 -10.65
N MET A 144 -5.74 10.99 -11.87
CA MET A 144 -6.77 10.10 -12.41
C MET A 144 -6.25 8.66 -12.56
N LYS A 145 -5.01 8.46 -13.02
CA LYS A 145 -4.39 7.11 -13.08
C LYS A 145 -4.36 6.44 -11.72
N LYS A 146 -4.02 7.16 -10.66
CA LYS A 146 -4.02 6.63 -9.28
C LYS A 146 -5.44 6.26 -8.84
N ARG A 147 -6.44 7.11 -9.10
CA ARG A 147 -7.84 6.81 -8.80
C ARG A 147 -8.37 5.61 -9.60
N VAL A 148 -8.02 5.46 -10.87
CA VAL A 148 -8.36 4.28 -11.69
C VAL A 148 -7.73 3.01 -11.12
N ALA A 149 -6.46 3.07 -10.71
CA ALA A 149 -5.79 1.94 -10.07
C ALA A 149 -6.46 1.56 -8.74
N LEU A 150 -6.90 2.55 -7.95
CA LEU A 150 -7.67 2.32 -6.72
C LEU A 150 -9.06 1.73 -7.04
N ALA A 151 -9.78 2.25 -8.06
CA ALA A 151 -11.04 1.68 -8.52
C ALA A 151 -10.90 0.19 -8.85
N ARG A 152 -9.84 -0.17 -9.58
CA ARG A 152 -9.53 -1.56 -9.92
C ARG A 152 -9.30 -2.42 -8.68
N VAL A 153 -8.55 -1.93 -7.71
CA VAL A 153 -8.32 -2.62 -6.42
C VAL A 153 -9.64 -2.89 -5.70
N LEU A 154 -10.53 -1.89 -5.66
CA LEU A 154 -11.82 -1.98 -4.97
C LEU A 154 -12.85 -2.90 -5.65
N MET A 155 -12.62 -3.35 -6.90
CA MET A 155 -13.53 -4.29 -7.58
C MET A 155 -13.63 -5.63 -6.88
N SER A 156 -12.58 -6.06 -6.18
CA SER A 156 -12.56 -7.32 -5.42
C SER A 156 -13.15 -7.20 -4.02
N ASN A 157 -13.58 -6.00 -3.58
CA ASN A 157 -13.97 -5.68 -2.21
C ASN A 157 -12.97 -6.25 -1.18
N PRO A 158 -11.72 -5.80 -1.21
CA PRO A 158 -10.65 -6.35 -0.38
C PRO A 158 -10.83 -5.97 1.09
N ASP A 159 -10.45 -6.86 2.00
CA ASP A 159 -10.36 -6.60 3.45
C ASP A 159 -9.04 -5.94 3.83
N ILE A 160 -8.00 -6.14 3.00
CA ILE A 160 -6.65 -5.59 3.19
C ILE A 160 -6.23 -4.88 1.90
N ILE A 161 -5.71 -3.65 2.02
CA ILE A 161 -5.10 -2.94 0.89
C ILE A 161 -3.66 -2.56 1.22
N LEU A 162 -2.76 -2.91 0.31
CA LEU A 162 -1.34 -2.57 0.36
C LEU A 162 -1.08 -1.41 -0.60
N TYR A 163 -0.57 -0.29 -0.09
CA TYR A 163 -0.30 0.92 -0.87
C TYR A 163 1.20 1.15 -0.97
N ASP A 164 1.75 1.03 -2.17
CA ASP A 164 3.16 1.28 -2.46
C ASP A 164 3.32 2.68 -3.07
N GLU A 165 3.76 3.65 -2.25
CA GLU A 165 4.01 5.05 -2.63
C GLU A 165 2.81 5.67 -3.38
N PRO A 166 1.62 5.72 -2.78
CA PRO A 166 0.38 6.07 -3.48
C PRO A 166 0.36 7.51 -4.02
N THR A 167 1.09 8.43 -3.39
CA THR A 167 1.10 9.86 -3.73
C THR A 167 2.29 10.29 -4.60
N THR A 168 3.25 9.39 -4.83
CA THR A 168 4.46 9.71 -5.60
C THR A 168 4.12 10.17 -7.03
N GLY A 169 4.72 11.31 -7.43
CA GLY A 169 4.54 11.91 -8.75
C GLY A 169 3.28 12.76 -8.89
N LEU A 170 2.59 13.04 -7.80
CA LEU A 170 1.45 13.95 -7.75
C LEU A 170 1.87 15.30 -7.12
N ASP A 171 1.14 16.35 -7.48
CA ASP A 171 1.23 17.63 -6.77
C ASP A 171 0.65 17.51 -5.34
N PRO A 172 0.94 18.47 -4.44
CA PRO A 172 0.51 18.40 -3.04
C PRO A 172 -1.01 18.31 -2.85
N VAL A 173 -1.80 18.95 -3.71
CA VAL A 173 -3.27 18.93 -3.60
C VAL A 173 -3.79 17.55 -3.97
N MET A 174 -3.33 17.00 -5.10
CA MET A 174 -3.71 15.65 -5.53
C MET A 174 -3.21 14.57 -4.58
N SER A 175 -2.05 14.76 -3.95
CA SER A 175 -1.54 13.86 -2.89
C SER A 175 -2.52 13.79 -1.72
N MET A 176 -3.06 14.92 -1.28
CA MET A 176 -4.06 14.97 -0.21
C MET A 176 -5.39 14.34 -0.62
N VAL A 177 -5.83 14.51 -1.87
CA VAL A 177 -7.03 13.84 -2.40
C VAL A 177 -6.87 12.31 -2.33
N ILE A 178 -5.73 11.77 -2.76
CA ILE A 178 -5.48 10.32 -2.65
C ILE A 178 -5.39 9.87 -1.19
N SER A 179 -4.76 10.65 -0.32
CA SER A 179 -4.66 10.36 1.12
C SER A 179 -6.04 10.32 1.77
N GLU A 180 -6.93 11.26 1.44
CA GLU A 180 -8.30 11.25 1.93
C GLU A 180 -9.10 10.05 1.42
N LEU A 181 -8.93 9.65 0.16
CA LEU A 181 -9.55 8.44 -0.37
C LEU A 181 -9.09 7.18 0.38
N ILE A 182 -7.81 7.07 0.74
CA ILE A 182 -7.30 5.95 1.55
C ILE A 182 -7.98 5.95 2.94
N ARG A 183 -8.08 7.11 3.56
CA ARG A 183 -8.76 7.29 4.86
C ARG A 183 -10.24 6.94 4.78
N GLN A 184 -10.90 7.35 3.69
CA GLN A 184 -12.30 7.04 3.44
C GLN A 184 -12.51 5.53 3.30
N MET A 185 -11.64 4.81 2.58
CA MET A 185 -11.72 3.34 2.45
C MET A 185 -11.65 2.66 3.81
N GLN A 186 -10.80 3.13 4.70
CA GLN A 186 -10.74 2.61 6.06
C GLN A 186 -12.03 2.90 6.84
N ARG A 187 -12.51 4.16 6.84
CA ARG A 187 -13.70 4.57 7.61
C ARG A 187 -14.98 3.90 7.13
N ASP A 188 -15.20 3.90 5.81
CA ASP A 188 -16.49 3.48 5.24
C ASP A 188 -16.59 1.97 5.04
N PHE A 189 -15.45 1.31 4.81
CA PHE A 189 -15.41 -0.13 4.50
C PHE A 189 -14.66 -0.98 5.53
N GLY A 190 -14.06 -0.37 6.56
CA GLY A 190 -13.31 -1.09 7.59
C GLY A 190 -12.05 -1.80 7.07
N VAL A 191 -11.49 -1.32 5.96
CA VAL A 191 -10.31 -1.91 5.31
C VAL A 191 -9.09 -1.76 6.21
N THR A 192 -8.30 -2.82 6.34
CA THR A 192 -6.96 -2.78 6.94
C THR A 192 -5.95 -2.31 5.89
N SER A 193 -5.15 -1.31 6.20
CA SER A 193 -4.22 -0.70 5.25
C SER A 193 -2.77 -0.80 5.72
N LEU A 194 -1.89 -1.25 4.82
CA LEU A 194 -0.45 -1.07 4.96
C LEU A 194 0.03 -0.11 3.87
N VAL A 195 0.47 1.07 4.28
CA VAL A 195 0.95 2.13 3.38
C VAL A 195 2.46 2.26 3.53
N VAL A 196 3.19 2.30 2.44
CA VAL A 196 4.60 2.65 2.46
C VAL A 196 4.79 3.95 1.69
N THR A 197 5.43 4.94 2.31
CA THR A 197 5.64 6.25 1.70
C THR A 197 6.84 7.01 2.29
N HIS A 198 7.32 8.01 1.57
CA HIS A 198 8.25 9.02 2.06
C HIS A 198 7.58 10.40 2.17
N ASP A 199 6.29 10.52 1.81
CA ASP A 199 5.49 11.74 1.94
C ASP A 199 4.92 11.86 3.36
N MET A 200 5.51 12.74 4.16
CA MET A 200 5.14 12.94 5.56
C MET A 200 3.72 13.45 5.74
N LYS A 201 3.26 14.36 4.87
CA LYS A 201 1.89 14.89 4.96
C LYS A 201 0.87 13.79 4.75
N SER A 202 1.09 12.95 3.74
CA SER A 202 0.28 11.77 3.49
C SER A 202 0.34 10.78 4.66
N ALA A 203 1.55 10.49 5.18
CA ALA A 203 1.75 9.56 6.29
C ALA A 203 0.97 9.97 7.55
N PHE A 204 1.06 11.23 7.94
CA PHE A 204 0.35 11.76 9.12
C PHE A 204 -1.17 11.84 8.93
N HIS A 205 -1.63 12.06 7.69
CA HIS A 205 -3.06 12.10 7.39
C HIS A 205 -3.69 10.70 7.39
N VAL A 206 -2.99 9.71 6.85
CA VAL A 206 -3.53 8.35 6.61
C VAL A 206 -3.35 7.43 7.81
N GLY A 207 -2.24 7.54 8.54
CA GLY A 207 -1.85 6.56 9.56
C GLY A 207 -2.61 6.68 10.87
N ASP A 208 -3.07 5.55 11.39
CA ASP A 208 -3.43 5.43 12.82
C ASP A 208 -2.15 5.22 13.65
N ARG A 209 -1.21 4.44 13.08
CA ARG A 209 0.14 4.28 13.58
C ARG A 209 1.14 4.39 12.43
N ILE A 210 2.31 4.91 12.76
CA ILE A 210 3.42 5.13 11.83
C ILE A 210 4.66 4.44 12.37
N GLY A 211 5.39 3.72 11.51
CA GLY A 211 6.68 3.11 11.84
C GLY A 211 7.80 3.65 10.96
N MET A 212 8.88 4.12 11.57
CA MET A 212 10.09 4.56 10.86
C MET A 212 11.00 3.38 10.58
N LEU A 213 11.19 3.05 9.31
CA LEU A 213 12.15 2.03 8.87
C LEU A 213 13.53 2.66 8.69
N TYR A 214 14.53 2.14 9.41
CA TYR A 214 15.93 2.52 9.29
C TYR A 214 16.83 1.35 9.66
N GLY A 215 17.93 1.14 8.93
CA GLY A 215 18.88 0.04 9.19
C GLY A 215 18.28 -1.37 9.04
N GLY A 216 17.10 -1.49 8.42
CA GLY A 216 16.39 -2.77 8.24
C GLY A 216 15.40 -3.11 9.34
N GLU A 217 15.22 -2.23 10.32
CA GLU A 217 14.33 -2.38 11.49
C GLU A 217 13.39 -1.19 11.62
N LEU A 218 12.28 -1.35 12.36
CA LEU A 218 11.46 -0.22 12.79
C LEU A 218 12.10 0.39 14.06
N VAL A 219 12.76 1.54 13.89
CA VAL A 219 13.44 2.24 14.99
C VAL A 219 12.48 2.96 15.93
N GLN A 220 11.27 3.22 15.48
CA GLN A 220 10.17 3.72 16.30
C GLN A 220 8.83 3.38 15.64
N VAL A 221 7.82 3.09 16.46
CA VAL A 221 6.42 2.92 16.07
C VAL A 221 5.57 3.70 17.07
N GLY A 222 4.62 4.48 16.57
CA GLY A 222 3.72 5.27 17.43
C GLY A 222 2.56 5.88 16.64
N THR A 223 1.70 6.61 17.31
CA THR A 223 0.68 7.47 16.70
C THR A 223 1.33 8.61 15.90
N PRO A 224 0.60 9.28 14.99
CA PRO A 224 1.10 10.48 14.32
C PRO A 224 1.71 11.52 15.27
N ASP A 225 1.07 11.78 16.42
CA ASP A 225 1.54 12.75 17.42
C ASP A 225 2.84 12.29 18.09
N GLU A 226 2.95 11.00 18.44
CA GLU A 226 4.17 10.44 19.04
C GLU A 226 5.36 10.46 18.06
N ILE A 227 5.11 10.25 16.77
CA ILE A 227 6.15 10.32 15.74
C ILE A 227 6.55 11.78 15.50
N MET A 228 5.59 12.71 15.45
CA MET A 228 5.84 14.14 15.23
C MET A 228 6.66 14.75 16.37
N ASN A 229 6.43 14.33 17.62
CA ASN A 229 7.10 14.81 18.81
C ASN A 229 8.24 13.87 19.28
N SER A 230 8.79 13.08 18.39
CA SER A 230 9.80 12.06 18.74
C SER A 230 11.13 12.67 19.16
N ASP A 231 11.73 12.09 20.22
CA ASP A 231 13.12 12.38 20.64
C ASP A 231 14.15 11.54 19.89
N ASN A 232 13.73 10.55 19.09
CA ASN A 232 14.62 9.72 18.30
C ASN A 232 15.25 10.55 17.16
N LEU A 233 16.57 10.67 17.19
CA LEU A 233 17.31 11.52 16.23
C LEU A 233 17.12 11.11 14.77
N VAL A 234 16.94 9.81 14.48
CA VAL A 234 16.66 9.31 13.12
C VAL A 234 15.29 9.79 12.65
N VAL A 235 14.28 9.66 13.52
CA VAL A 235 12.91 10.08 13.23
C VAL A 235 12.85 11.60 13.01
N ARG A 236 13.40 12.37 13.96
CA ARG A 236 13.44 13.84 13.89
C ARG A 236 14.11 14.34 12.62
N GLN A 237 15.29 13.81 12.32
CA GLN A 237 16.01 14.19 11.08
C GLN A 237 15.16 13.92 9.85
N PHE A 238 14.48 12.76 9.79
CA PHE A 238 13.70 12.38 8.63
C PHE A 238 12.44 13.24 8.45
N ILE A 239 11.66 13.46 9.51
CA ILE A 239 10.40 14.21 9.43
C ILE A 239 10.61 15.72 9.20
N ASN A 240 11.71 16.30 9.75
CA ASN A 240 12.04 17.71 9.63
C ASN A 240 12.88 18.02 8.38
N GLY A 241 13.48 17.01 7.74
CA GLY A 241 14.40 17.19 6.62
C GLY A 241 15.73 17.84 7.04
N GLU A 242 16.21 17.54 8.27
CA GLU A 242 17.46 18.09 8.80
C GLU A 242 18.66 17.54 8.04
N LEU A 243 19.62 18.42 7.70
CA LEU A 243 20.83 18.03 6.93
C LEU A 243 21.81 17.24 7.80
N GLU A 244 21.89 17.56 9.10
CA GLU A 244 22.78 16.90 10.06
C GLU A 244 22.02 15.86 10.86
N GLY A 245 22.63 14.67 11.05
CA GLY A 245 22.05 13.60 11.85
C GLY A 245 22.54 12.20 11.48
N PRO A 246 21.94 11.16 12.05
CA PRO A 246 22.33 9.76 11.81
C PRO A 246 22.11 9.29 10.38
N ILE A 247 21.12 9.87 9.68
CA ILE A 247 20.81 9.53 8.30
C ILE A 247 21.83 10.24 7.39
N ARG A 248 22.66 9.47 6.68
CA ARG A 248 23.60 10.01 5.68
C ARG A 248 22.93 10.06 4.31
N ALA A 249 23.11 11.17 3.59
CA ALA A 249 22.76 11.25 2.17
C ALA A 249 23.60 10.23 1.39
N GLN A 250 22.94 9.41 0.58
CA GLN A 250 23.59 8.42 -0.29
C GLN A 250 23.94 9.07 -1.63
#